data_d57b2506690f7e7c4697796bb343a451
#
_entry.id   d57b2506690f7e7c4697796bb343a451
#
_cell.length_a   1.000
_cell.length_b   1.000
_cell.length_c   1.000
_cell.angle_alpha   90.00
_cell.angle_beta   90.00
_cell.angle_gamma   90.00
#
_symmetry.space_group_name_H-M   'P 1'
#
loop_
_entity.id
_entity.type
_entity.pdbx_description
1 polymer ?
#
loop_
_entity_poly.entity_id
_entity_poly.type
_entity_poly.pdbx_seq_one_letter_code
_entity_poly.pdbx_strand_id
1 'polypeptide(L)'
;MSEYILPHVDGYLKLGQDYDCSDIHLAVNSRPTWRRFGQLLPIWEEAPNLTPQDTEVLARGFLEDPEWNRLQQRGDVDFAYANDFGRYRASVVKQRLGYDICFRIINTRVRTMEEIGLPTEYVVPLTRYTNGLILVTGSVGSGKSTTLASIVD
;
A
#
# COMPACT_ATOMS: atom_id res chain seq x y z
N MET A 1 12.08 1.44 23.33
CA MET A 1 11.68 1.49 21.91
C MET A 1 11.84 2.92 21.45
N SER A 2 12.37 3.14 20.25
CA SER A 2 12.46 4.49 19.68
C SER A 2 11.03 4.99 19.40
N GLU A 3 10.78 6.27 19.60
CA GLU A 3 9.51 6.95 19.30
C GLU A 3 9.05 6.74 17.85
N TYR A 4 9.99 6.46 16.94
CA TYR A 4 9.77 6.26 15.50
C TYR A 4 9.57 4.80 15.08
N ILE A 5 9.63 3.83 16.01
CA ILE A 5 9.34 2.43 15.71
C ILE A 5 8.02 2.06 16.37
N LEU A 6 6.97 1.93 15.54
CA LEU A 6 5.65 1.57 16.01
C LEU A 6 5.59 0.08 16.38
N PRO A 7 4.86 -0.28 17.44
CA PRO A 7 4.84 -1.66 17.96
C PRO A 7 4.08 -2.65 17.07
N HIS A 8 3.25 -2.15 16.14
CA HIS A 8 2.42 -2.97 15.27
C HIS A 8 2.32 -2.36 13.87
N VAL A 9 2.14 -3.21 12.87
CA VAL A 9 2.02 -2.79 11.46
C VAL A 9 0.85 -1.84 11.21
N ASP A 10 -0.24 -1.97 11.95
CA ASP A 10 -1.45 -1.14 11.79
C ASP A 10 -1.20 0.34 11.98
N GLY A 11 -0.26 0.71 12.85
CA GLY A 11 0.15 2.10 13.02
C GLY A 11 0.76 2.69 11.75
N TYR A 12 1.62 1.93 11.07
CA TYR A 12 2.19 2.33 9.78
C TYR A 12 1.14 2.35 8.66
N LEU A 13 0.22 1.38 8.68
CA LEU A 13 -0.86 1.29 7.69
C LEU A 13 -1.83 2.46 7.83
N LYS A 14 -2.16 2.85 9.06
CA LYS A 14 -2.95 4.06 9.32
C LYS A 14 -2.27 5.31 8.75
N LEU A 15 -0.97 5.50 9.02
CA LEU A 15 -0.21 6.60 8.43
C LEU A 15 -0.24 6.55 6.90
N GLY A 16 -0.07 5.37 6.30
CA GLY A 16 -0.15 5.19 4.86
C GLY A 16 -1.48 5.64 4.26
N GLN A 17 -2.59 5.34 4.93
CA GLN A 17 -3.93 5.80 4.54
C GLN A 17 -4.08 7.33 4.72
N ASP A 18 -3.69 7.85 5.90
CA ASP A 18 -3.82 9.28 6.23
C ASP A 18 -3.02 10.18 5.26
N TYR A 19 -1.92 9.66 4.69
CA TYR A 19 -1.03 10.40 3.80
C TYR A 19 -1.09 9.97 2.32
N ASP A 20 -2.12 9.22 1.90
CA ASP A 20 -2.34 8.78 0.52
C ASP A 20 -1.12 8.05 -0.09
N CYS A 21 -0.51 7.15 0.68
CA CYS A 21 0.61 6.34 0.21
C CYS A 21 0.12 5.15 -0.63
N SER A 22 0.94 4.67 -1.55
CA SER A 22 0.64 3.44 -2.32
C SER A 22 1.20 2.18 -1.66
N ASP A 23 2.35 2.29 -1.00
CA ASP A 23 3.03 1.16 -0.39
C ASP A 23 3.71 1.58 0.93
N ILE A 24 3.79 0.64 1.89
CA ILE A 24 4.59 0.73 3.11
C ILE A 24 5.64 -0.37 3.08
N HIS A 25 6.88 -0.02 3.39
CA HIS A 25 8.01 -0.95 3.43
C HIS A 25 8.67 -0.91 4.81
N LEU A 26 8.72 -2.05 5.47
CA LEU A 26 9.34 -2.26 6.77
C LEU A 26 10.40 -3.36 6.61
N ALA A 27 11.58 -2.98 6.18
CA ALA A 27 12.67 -3.90 5.87
C ALA A 27 13.77 -3.84 6.92
N VAL A 28 14.37 -4.98 7.24
CA VAL A 28 15.49 -5.05 8.19
C VAL A 28 16.65 -4.20 7.70
N ASN A 29 17.34 -3.53 8.64
CA ASN A 29 18.43 -2.59 8.40
C ASN A 29 18.04 -1.37 7.53
N SER A 30 16.77 -1.08 7.40
CA SER A 30 16.25 0.09 6.68
C SER A 30 15.32 0.88 7.59
N ARG A 31 15.20 2.18 7.34
CA ARG A 31 14.18 2.99 8.00
C ARG A 31 12.79 2.55 7.54
N PRO A 32 11.74 2.69 8.37
CA PRO A 32 10.37 2.59 7.91
C PRO A 32 10.14 3.54 6.73
N THR A 33 9.70 3.01 5.60
CA THR A 33 9.64 3.73 4.32
C THR A 33 8.26 3.58 3.71
N TRP A 34 7.77 4.60 3.09
CA TRP A 34 6.56 4.57 2.27
C TRP A 34 6.84 4.95 0.82
N ARG A 35 5.96 4.52 -0.07
CA ARG A 35 5.91 5.06 -1.43
C ARG A 35 4.80 6.09 -1.53
N ARG A 36 5.17 7.32 -1.84
CA ARG A 36 4.24 8.43 -1.99
C ARG A 36 4.55 9.18 -3.29
N PHE A 37 3.53 9.43 -4.11
CA PHE A 37 3.69 10.05 -5.44
C PHE A 37 4.79 9.38 -6.30
N GLY A 38 4.89 8.04 -6.21
CA GLY A 38 5.89 7.25 -6.92
C GLY A 38 7.29 7.23 -6.31
N GLN A 39 7.57 8.06 -5.32
CA GLN A 39 8.87 8.15 -4.65
C GLN A 39 8.90 7.33 -3.37
N LEU A 40 10.01 6.63 -3.11
CA LEU A 40 10.29 5.97 -1.84
C LEU A 40 10.95 6.98 -0.90
N LEU A 41 10.32 7.23 0.24
CA LEU A 41 10.77 8.19 1.24
C LEU A 41 10.70 7.55 2.62
N PRO A 42 11.61 7.86 3.56
CA PRO A 42 11.44 7.44 4.95
C PRO A 42 10.16 8.09 5.51
N ILE A 43 9.44 7.36 6.37
CA ILE A 43 8.26 7.91 7.07
C ILE A 43 8.69 9.05 8.00
N TRP A 44 9.84 8.89 8.64
CA TRP A 44 10.49 9.92 9.44
C TRP A 44 11.97 9.95 9.12
N GLU A 45 12.53 11.14 8.88
CA GLU A 45 13.95 11.31 8.53
C GLU A 45 14.89 10.90 9.68
N GLU A 46 14.46 11.09 10.93
CA GLU A 46 15.20 10.77 12.14
C GLU A 46 15.01 9.32 12.60
N ALA A 47 14.15 8.54 11.92
CA ALA A 47 13.90 7.16 12.33
C ALA A 47 15.18 6.33 12.25
N PRO A 48 15.47 5.49 13.25
CA PRO A 48 16.54 4.52 13.14
C PRO A 48 16.15 3.41 12.14
N ASN A 49 17.15 2.68 11.69
CA ASN A 49 16.93 1.46 10.93
C ASN A 49 16.26 0.40 11.81
N LEU A 50 15.31 -0.33 11.23
CA LEU A 50 14.67 -1.47 11.88
C LEU A 50 15.70 -2.57 12.12
N THR A 51 15.77 -3.05 13.34
CA THR A 51 16.61 -4.19 13.70
C THR A 51 15.98 -5.52 13.29
N PRO A 52 16.72 -6.64 13.28
CA PRO A 52 16.16 -7.97 13.10
C PRO A 52 15.00 -8.26 14.06
N GLN A 53 15.14 -7.85 15.33
CA GLN A 53 14.12 -8.02 16.36
C GLN A 53 12.85 -7.19 16.06
N ASP A 54 13.02 -5.95 15.61
CA ASP A 54 11.88 -5.10 15.27
C ASP A 54 11.06 -5.73 14.14
N THR A 55 11.72 -6.19 13.07
CA THR A 55 11.03 -6.81 11.93
C THR A 55 10.41 -8.16 12.28
N GLU A 56 11.00 -8.94 13.19
CA GLU A 56 10.39 -10.17 13.70
C GLU A 56 9.13 -9.88 14.53
N VAL A 57 9.20 -8.92 15.45
CA VAL A 57 8.06 -8.49 16.27
C VAL A 57 6.92 -8.00 15.37
N LEU A 58 7.24 -7.14 14.39
CA LEU A 58 6.25 -6.65 13.45
C LEU A 58 5.62 -7.78 12.63
N ALA A 59 6.43 -8.72 12.10
CA ALA A 59 5.92 -9.87 11.34
C ALA A 59 5.03 -10.78 12.20
N ARG A 60 5.47 -11.10 13.41
CA ARG A 60 4.70 -11.91 14.37
C ARG A 60 3.40 -11.24 14.81
N GLY A 61 3.38 -9.93 14.87
CA GLY A 61 2.23 -9.16 15.35
C GLY A 61 1.00 -9.25 14.44
N PHE A 62 1.17 -9.55 13.15
CA PHE A 62 0.05 -9.58 12.19
C PHE A 62 -0.09 -10.87 11.39
N LEU A 63 0.95 -11.74 11.35
CA LEU A 63 0.87 -13.05 10.71
C LEU A 63 0.19 -14.05 11.65
N GLU A 64 -0.85 -14.70 11.15
CA GLU A 64 -1.45 -15.85 11.82
C GLU A 64 -0.57 -17.10 11.65
N ASP A 65 -0.85 -18.15 12.41
CA ASP A 65 -0.06 -19.39 12.39
C ASP A 65 0.10 -20.00 10.98
N PRO A 66 -0.93 -20.06 10.11
CA PRO A 66 -0.77 -20.60 8.76
C PRO A 66 0.21 -19.81 7.89
N GLU A 67 0.14 -18.46 7.94
CA GLU A 67 1.04 -17.55 7.20
C GLU A 67 2.46 -17.64 7.75
N TRP A 68 2.60 -17.64 9.07
CA TRP A 68 3.89 -17.78 9.72
C TRP A 68 4.57 -19.10 9.35
N ASN A 69 3.85 -20.22 9.40
CA ASN A 69 4.39 -21.53 9.04
C ASN A 69 4.82 -21.57 7.57
N ARG A 70 4.03 -20.98 6.66
CA ARG A 70 4.42 -20.84 5.24
C ARG A 70 5.69 -20.03 5.07
N LEU A 71 5.80 -18.88 5.76
CA LEU A 71 6.99 -18.02 5.75
C LEU A 71 8.23 -18.78 6.23
N GLN A 72 8.12 -19.60 7.30
CA GLN A 72 9.26 -20.37 7.78
C GLN A 72 9.68 -21.50 6.83
N GLN A 73 8.73 -22.11 6.13
CA GLN A 73 8.99 -23.23 5.21
C GLN A 73 9.46 -22.79 3.83
N ARG A 74 8.87 -21.71 3.29
CA ARG A 74 9.10 -21.28 1.90
C ARG A 74 10.03 -20.06 1.79
N GLY A 75 10.16 -19.30 2.87
CA GLY A 75 10.93 -18.07 2.89
C GLY A 75 10.14 -16.83 2.50
N ASP A 76 8.90 -16.98 2.00
CA ASP A 76 8.03 -15.88 1.63
C ASP A 76 6.54 -16.22 1.85
N VAL A 77 5.72 -15.19 1.99
CA VAL A 77 4.27 -15.29 2.02
C VAL A 77 3.64 -14.02 1.46
N ASP A 78 2.64 -14.21 0.59
CA ASP A 78 1.80 -13.16 0.01
C ASP A 78 0.35 -13.46 0.35
N PHE A 79 -0.40 -12.47 0.86
CA PHE A 79 -1.81 -12.64 1.21
C PHE A 79 -2.54 -11.30 1.30
N ALA A 80 -3.87 -11.37 1.36
CA ALA A 80 -4.71 -10.20 1.61
C ALA A 80 -4.79 -9.95 3.13
N TYR A 81 -4.42 -8.76 3.57
CA TYR A 81 -4.57 -8.29 4.94
C TYR A 81 -5.64 -7.19 5.00
N ALA A 82 -6.44 -7.20 6.04
CA ALA A 82 -7.44 -6.15 6.28
C ALA A 82 -7.47 -5.80 7.77
N ASN A 83 -7.69 -4.52 8.05
CA ASN A 83 -7.90 -3.98 9.39
C ASN A 83 -8.95 -2.87 9.34
N ASP A 84 -9.16 -2.18 10.45
CA ASP A 84 -10.13 -1.07 10.56
C ASP A 84 -9.82 0.12 9.62
N PHE A 85 -8.59 0.23 9.13
CA PHE A 85 -8.15 1.33 8.26
C PHE A 85 -8.25 1.01 6.78
N GLY A 86 -8.35 -0.27 6.39
CA GLY A 86 -8.47 -0.62 4.98
C GLY A 86 -8.07 -2.04 4.61
N ARG A 87 -7.81 -2.21 3.31
CA ARG A 87 -7.37 -3.48 2.71
C ARG A 87 -6.00 -3.33 2.09
N TYR A 88 -5.21 -4.37 2.20
CA TYR A 88 -3.81 -4.39 1.79
C TYR A 88 -3.46 -5.73 1.14
N ARG A 89 -2.56 -5.70 0.19
CA ARG A 89 -1.79 -6.88 -0.17
C ARG A 89 -0.52 -6.86 0.67
N ALA A 90 -0.37 -7.84 1.54
CA ALA A 90 0.81 -8.03 2.37
C ALA A 90 1.76 -9.03 1.72
N SER A 91 3.03 -8.70 1.68
CA SER A 91 4.13 -9.57 1.27
C SER A 91 5.19 -9.56 2.36
N VAL A 92 5.59 -10.73 2.84
CA VAL A 92 6.65 -10.89 3.83
C VAL A 92 7.68 -11.85 3.29
N VAL A 93 8.93 -11.44 3.33
CA VAL A 93 10.08 -12.24 2.91
C VAL A 93 11.03 -12.43 4.09
N LYS A 94 11.38 -13.69 4.36
CA LYS A 94 12.42 -14.05 5.31
C LYS A 94 13.77 -14.00 4.59
N GLN A 95 14.64 -13.14 5.05
CA GLN A 95 15.98 -13.03 4.53
C GLN A 95 17.03 -13.31 5.61
N ARG A 96 18.32 -13.31 5.25
CA ARG A 96 19.41 -13.70 6.15
C ARG A 96 19.49 -12.89 7.46
N LEU A 97 19.12 -11.62 7.42
CA LEU A 97 19.25 -10.70 8.57
C LEU A 97 17.94 -10.45 9.32
N GLY A 98 16.80 -10.91 8.82
CA GLY A 98 15.49 -10.66 9.43
C GLY A 98 14.37 -10.80 8.42
N TYR A 99 13.34 -9.96 8.54
CA TYR A 99 12.18 -9.98 7.67
C TYR A 99 12.03 -8.65 6.92
N ASP A 100 11.60 -8.75 5.68
CA ASP A 100 11.15 -7.61 4.89
C ASP A 100 9.64 -7.70 4.71
N ILE A 101 8.94 -6.67 5.11
CA ILE A 101 7.48 -6.59 5.08
C ILE A 101 7.10 -5.47 4.12
N CYS A 102 6.25 -5.77 3.15
CA CYS A 102 5.71 -4.80 2.22
C CYS A 102 4.19 -4.86 2.23
N PHE A 103 3.54 -3.73 2.37
CA PHE A 103 2.11 -3.59 2.20
C PHE A 103 1.81 -2.71 0.99
N ARG A 104 1.01 -3.21 0.06
CA ARG A 104 0.36 -2.38 -0.95
C ARG A 104 -1.02 -2.00 -0.47
N ILE A 105 -1.30 -0.72 -0.43
CA ILE A 105 -2.59 -0.17 -0.03
C ILE A 105 -3.58 -0.34 -1.18
N ILE A 106 -4.71 -1.00 -0.92
CA ILE A 106 -5.78 -1.18 -1.89
C ILE A 106 -6.83 -0.11 -1.60
N ASN A 107 -6.84 0.93 -2.43
CA ASN A 107 -7.87 1.95 -2.35
C ASN A 107 -9.22 1.33 -2.70
N THR A 108 -10.13 1.31 -1.73
CA THR A 108 -11.50 0.82 -1.91
C THR A 108 -12.48 1.95 -2.22
N ARG A 109 -12.07 3.21 -1.99
CA ARG A 109 -12.88 4.37 -2.32
C ARG A 109 -12.63 4.78 -3.77
N VAL A 110 -13.67 4.75 -4.58
CA VAL A 110 -13.66 5.38 -5.88
C VAL A 110 -13.74 6.90 -5.67
N ARG A 111 -12.80 7.65 -6.24
CA ARG A 111 -12.84 9.12 -6.22
C ARG A 111 -13.81 9.58 -7.29
N THR A 112 -14.59 10.62 -7.00
CA THR A 112 -15.49 11.19 -8.00
C THR A 112 -14.71 11.88 -9.12
N MET A 113 -15.36 12.12 -10.28
CA MET A 113 -14.75 12.82 -11.41
C MET A 113 -14.26 14.21 -11.00
N GLU A 114 -15.02 14.92 -10.16
CA GLU A 114 -14.66 16.23 -9.63
C GLU A 114 -13.41 16.18 -8.74
N GLU A 115 -13.33 15.18 -7.84
CA GLU A 115 -12.18 15.00 -6.93
C GLU A 115 -10.86 14.74 -7.68
N ILE A 116 -10.93 14.14 -8.88
CA ILE A 116 -9.76 13.89 -9.73
C ILE A 116 -9.56 14.95 -10.81
N GLY A 117 -10.39 15.99 -10.82
CA GLY A 117 -10.27 17.12 -11.75
C GLY A 117 -10.69 16.82 -13.18
N LEU A 118 -11.52 15.80 -13.41
CA LEU A 118 -12.10 15.55 -14.73
C LEU A 118 -13.21 16.56 -15.04
N PRO A 119 -13.23 17.14 -16.25
CA PRO A 119 -14.29 18.02 -16.67
C PRO A 119 -15.57 17.21 -16.98
N THR A 120 -16.44 17.06 -15.96
CA THR A 120 -17.66 16.23 -16.02
C THR A 120 -18.59 16.61 -17.15
N GLU A 121 -18.66 17.90 -17.48
CA GLU A 121 -19.46 18.44 -18.59
C GLU A 121 -19.13 17.82 -19.96
N TYR A 122 -17.88 17.39 -20.16
CA TYR A 122 -17.46 16.72 -21.40
C TYR A 122 -17.45 15.21 -21.28
N VAL A 123 -17.15 14.66 -20.10
CA VAL A 123 -16.99 13.21 -19.89
C VAL A 123 -18.35 12.53 -19.76
N VAL A 124 -19.28 13.07 -18.96
CA VAL A 124 -20.59 12.46 -18.73
C VAL A 124 -21.40 12.27 -20.02
N PRO A 125 -21.44 13.21 -20.99
CA PRO A 125 -22.12 12.95 -22.25
C PRO A 125 -21.56 11.78 -23.05
N LEU A 126 -20.24 11.51 -22.95
CA LEU A 126 -19.59 10.38 -23.65
C LEU A 126 -20.06 9.02 -23.11
N THR A 127 -20.38 8.92 -21.82
CA THR A 127 -20.85 7.67 -21.20
C THR A 127 -22.29 7.29 -21.61
N ARG A 128 -23.02 8.21 -22.23
CA ARG A 128 -24.41 7.99 -22.67
C ARG A 128 -24.53 7.33 -24.05
N TYR A 129 -23.41 7.24 -24.77
CA TYR A 129 -23.43 6.55 -26.07
C TYR A 129 -23.56 5.04 -25.87
N THR A 130 -24.43 4.40 -26.65
CA THR A 130 -24.64 2.95 -26.62
C THR A 130 -23.54 2.16 -27.35
N ASN A 131 -22.79 2.84 -28.21
CA ASN A 131 -21.72 2.25 -29.02
C ASN A 131 -20.54 3.21 -29.07
N GLY A 132 -19.32 2.67 -29.07
CA GLY A 132 -18.11 3.45 -29.19
C GLY A 132 -16.97 2.85 -28.40
N LEU A 133 -15.84 3.55 -28.41
CA LEU A 133 -14.64 3.21 -27.66
C LEU A 133 -14.07 4.47 -27.03
N ILE A 134 -13.88 4.44 -25.72
CA ILE A 134 -13.17 5.47 -24.97
C ILE A 134 -11.83 4.90 -24.52
N LEU A 135 -10.73 5.56 -24.88
CA LEU A 135 -9.37 5.15 -24.51
C LEU A 135 -8.80 6.11 -23.46
N VAL A 136 -8.39 5.54 -22.31
CA VAL A 136 -7.64 6.26 -21.27
C VAL A 136 -6.19 5.78 -21.33
N THR A 137 -5.29 6.63 -21.79
CA THR A 137 -3.88 6.30 -22.03
C THR A 137 -2.95 7.13 -21.15
N GLY A 138 -1.74 6.62 -20.91
CA GLY A 138 -0.74 7.30 -20.11
C GLY A 138 0.28 6.32 -19.51
N SER A 139 1.34 6.86 -18.89
CA SER A 139 2.38 6.07 -18.21
C SER A 139 1.87 5.31 -16.99
N VAL A 140 2.68 4.42 -16.44
CA VAL A 140 2.38 3.75 -15.16
C VAL A 140 2.28 4.81 -14.06
N GLY A 141 1.25 4.70 -13.20
CA GLY A 141 1.02 5.66 -12.11
C GLY A 141 0.37 6.98 -12.51
N SER A 142 0.00 7.20 -13.79
CA SER A 142 -0.64 8.43 -14.27
C SER A 142 -2.14 8.57 -13.91
N GLY A 143 -2.71 7.64 -13.15
CA GLY A 143 -4.12 7.71 -12.71
C GLY A 143 -5.13 7.06 -13.65
N LYS A 144 -4.71 6.32 -14.69
CA LYS A 144 -5.63 5.68 -15.66
C LYS A 144 -6.76 4.87 -15.01
N SER A 145 -6.39 3.98 -14.07
CA SER A 145 -7.37 3.13 -13.38
C SER A 145 -8.29 3.94 -12.48
N THR A 146 -7.78 5.01 -11.85
CA THR A 146 -8.57 5.93 -11.05
C THR A 146 -9.59 6.67 -11.92
N THR A 147 -9.14 7.16 -13.07
CA THR A 147 -10.01 7.82 -14.07
C THR A 147 -11.11 6.88 -14.57
N LEU A 148 -10.73 5.64 -14.95
CA LEU A 148 -11.72 4.66 -15.39
C LEU A 148 -12.72 4.30 -14.29
N ALA A 149 -12.25 4.11 -13.06
CA ALA A 149 -13.12 3.82 -11.92
C ALA A 149 -14.13 4.94 -11.70
N SER A 150 -13.69 6.21 -11.70
CA SER A 150 -14.58 7.37 -11.50
C SER A 150 -15.56 7.61 -12.64
N ILE A 151 -15.32 7.08 -13.85
CA ILE A 151 -16.25 7.17 -14.99
C ILE A 151 -17.31 6.09 -14.92
N VAL A 152 -16.99 4.92 -14.35
CA VAL A 152 -17.85 3.74 -14.31
C VAL A 152 -18.75 3.73 -13.07
N ASP A 153 -18.34 4.42 -11.99
CA ASP A 153 -19.08 4.51 -10.73
C ASP A 153 -20.26 5.50 -10.86
#